data_5ef24243d142f1c5679206ccc3b5d7e6
#
_entry.id   5ef24243d142f1c5679206ccc3b5d7e6
#
_cell.length_a   1.000
_cell.length_b   1.000
_cell.length_c   1.000
_cell.angle_alpha   90.00
_cell.angle_beta   90.00
_cell.angle_gamma   90.00
#
_symmetry.space_group_name_H-M   'P 1'
#
loop_
_entity.id
_entity.type
_entity.pdbx_description
1 polymer ?
#
loop_
_entity_poly.entity_id
_entity_poly.type
_entity_poly.pdbx_seq_one_letter_code
_entity_poly.pdbx_strand_id
1 'polypeptide(L)'
;MSGLDDAYPPPRLSGPTAEVDAGPEGPDVGAFFDLDGTLVAGYTAAAQTRDRLRRRDLRMVEFLTIVDLAVQFRLGRRAFETLIESSALTVKGRLAREVDEMGERIFRQSVADLIYPEMRALVRAHQRRGHTVVLSSSALTNQVAPVARYLGIKYPVCNRLVADEQGILTGEIEQPVV
;
A
#
# COMPACT_ATOMS: atom_id res chain seq x y z
N MET A 1 10.26 5.76 44.22
CA MET A 1 9.45 5.25 43.12
C MET A 1 8.37 6.31 42.85
N SER A 2 8.66 7.26 42.05
CA SER A 2 7.72 8.30 41.60
C SER A 2 8.49 9.16 40.61
N GLY A 3 8.15 9.14 39.36
CA GLY A 3 8.76 10.01 38.35
C GLY A 3 8.63 9.58 36.88
N LEU A 4 7.93 8.51 36.55
CA LEU A 4 7.70 8.08 35.16
C LEU A 4 6.25 8.27 34.68
N ASP A 5 5.31 8.49 35.60
CA ASP A 5 3.88 8.60 35.25
C ASP A 5 3.46 10.00 34.74
N ASP A 6 4.28 11.04 34.97
CA ASP A 6 3.96 12.41 34.54
C ASP A 6 4.44 12.76 33.11
N ALA A 7 5.23 11.90 32.47
CA ALA A 7 5.80 12.18 31.16
C ALA A 7 4.88 11.86 29.96
N TYR A 8 3.80 11.08 30.20
CA TYR A 8 2.86 10.69 29.14
C TYR A 8 1.42 10.82 29.65
N PRO A 9 0.77 11.96 29.44
CA PRO A 9 -0.66 12.06 29.72
C PRO A 9 -1.40 11.02 28.88
N PRO A 10 -2.43 10.34 29.45
CA PRO A 10 -3.22 9.38 28.69
C PRO A 10 -3.79 10.07 27.45
N PRO A 11 -3.79 9.37 26.29
CA PRO A 11 -4.33 9.93 25.06
C PRO A 11 -5.77 10.38 25.32
N ARG A 12 -6.05 11.66 25.10
CA ARG A 12 -7.42 12.14 25.10
C ARG A 12 -8.12 11.47 23.93
N LEU A 13 -9.19 10.72 24.22
CA LEU A 13 -10.07 10.13 23.22
C LEU A 13 -10.95 11.23 22.57
N SER A 14 -10.33 12.28 22.06
CA SER A 14 -10.91 13.15 21.06
C SER A 14 -10.91 12.36 19.76
N GLY A 15 -11.97 12.44 18.95
CA GLY A 15 -12.05 11.70 17.69
C GLY A 15 -10.77 11.87 16.86
N PRO A 16 -10.40 10.90 16.01
CA PRO A 16 -9.09 10.82 15.33
C PRO A 16 -8.71 12.07 14.52
N THR A 17 -9.66 12.96 14.23
CA THR A 17 -9.44 14.21 13.49
C THR A 17 -9.29 15.44 14.38
N ALA A 18 -9.71 15.38 15.66
CA ALA A 18 -9.76 16.57 16.51
C ALA A 18 -8.37 17.15 16.82
N GLU A 19 -7.37 16.31 16.98
CA GLU A 19 -5.98 16.74 17.18
C GLU A 19 -5.42 17.41 15.92
N VAL A 20 -5.73 16.86 14.74
CA VAL A 20 -5.34 17.44 13.44
C VAL A 20 -6.02 18.80 13.26
N ASP A 21 -7.32 18.89 13.54
CA ASP A 21 -8.10 20.12 13.38
C ASP A 21 -7.64 21.23 14.36
N ALA A 22 -7.08 20.88 15.51
CA ALA A 22 -6.51 21.80 16.49
C ALA A 22 -5.02 22.10 16.30
N GLY A 23 -4.34 21.36 15.43
CA GLY A 23 -2.90 21.47 15.19
C GLY A 23 -2.48 22.61 14.25
N PRO A 24 -1.20 22.70 13.90
CA PRO A 24 -0.70 23.68 12.95
C PRO A 24 -1.29 23.44 11.55
N GLU A 25 -1.22 24.45 10.68
CA GLU A 25 -1.64 24.40 9.29
C GLU A 25 -0.44 24.49 8.35
N GLY A 26 -0.66 24.09 7.09
CA GLY A 26 0.25 24.33 6.01
C GLY A 26 1.09 23.11 5.58
N PRO A 27 1.83 23.26 4.47
CA PRO A 27 2.53 22.16 3.82
C PRO A 27 3.77 21.65 4.58
N ASP A 28 4.25 22.41 5.55
CA ASP A 28 5.40 22.04 6.39
C ASP A 28 5.07 20.91 7.37
N VAL A 29 3.78 20.61 7.55
CA VAL A 29 3.31 19.48 8.34
C VAL A 29 3.20 18.25 7.43
N GLY A 30 4.00 17.22 7.68
CA GLY A 30 3.93 15.94 6.99
C GLY A 30 3.00 14.95 7.69
N ALA A 31 2.11 14.31 6.92
CA ALA A 31 1.26 13.21 7.39
C ALA A 31 1.54 11.97 6.55
N PHE A 32 2.12 10.94 7.17
CA PHE A 32 2.53 9.71 6.52
C PHE A 32 1.57 8.58 6.87
N PHE A 33 1.04 7.94 5.86
CA PHE A 33 0.14 6.80 5.99
C PHE A 33 0.73 5.57 5.32
N ASP A 34 0.68 4.44 6.01
CA ASP A 34 0.89 3.14 5.40
C ASP A 34 -0.41 2.61 4.77
N LEU A 35 -0.30 1.64 3.86
CA LEU A 35 -1.41 1.09 3.11
C LEU A 35 -2.05 -0.10 3.82
N ASP A 36 -1.33 -1.22 3.86
CA ASP A 36 -1.86 -2.52 4.25
C ASP A 36 -1.97 -2.65 5.78
N GLY A 37 -3.19 -2.90 6.28
CA GLY A 37 -3.45 -2.92 7.72
C GLY A 37 -3.60 -1.54 8.36
N THR A 38 -3.34 -0.44 7.63
CA THR A 38 -3.46 0.95 8.11
C THR A 38 -4.59 1.68 7.39
N LEU A 39 -4.44 2.02 6.11
CA LEU A 39 -5.51 2.64 5.32
C LEU A 39 -6.56 1.61 4.89
N VAL A 40 -6.13 0.38 4.59
CA VAL A 40 -6.95 -0.71 4.05
C VAL A 40 -6.92 -1.90 5.02
N ALA A 41 -8.08 -2.50 5.28
CA ALA A 41 -8.18 -3.72 6.05
C ALA A 41 -7.53 -4.90 5.30
N GLY A 42 -6.49 -5.51 5.90
CA GLY A 42 -5.77 -6.63 5.32
C GLY A 42 -4.69 -6.23 4.32
N TYR A 43 -4.44 -7.08 3.33
CA TYR A 43 -3.33 -6.95 2.39
C TYR A 43 -3.83 -6.82 0.95
N THR A 44 -3.42 -5.76 0.25
CA THR A 44 -3.76 -5.53 -1.16
C THR A 44 -3.22 -6.62 -2.09
N ALA A 45 -2.05 -7.18 -1.79
CA ALA A 45 -1.48 -8.32 -2.50
C ALA A 45 -2.38 -9.57 -2.43
N ALA A 46 -3.07 -9.80 -1.32
CA ALA A 46 -4.02 -10.92 -1.18
C ALA A 46 -5.27 -10.69 -2.06
N ALA A 47 -5.76 -9.46 -2.15
CA ALA A 47 -6.87 -9.11 -3.04
C ALA A 47 -6.48 -9.34 -4.52
N GLN A 48 -5.27 -8.94 -4.90
CA GLN A 48 -4.73 -9.18 -6.24
C GLN A 48 -4.62 -10.67 -6.57
N THR A 49 -4.04 -11.46 -5.68
CA THR A 49 -3.91 -12.91 -5.87
C THR A 49 -5.27 -13.58 -6.01
N ARG A 50 -6.26 -13.18 -5.19
CA ARG A 50 -7.63 -13.71 -5.23
C ARG A 50 -8.34 -13.37 -6.55
N ASP A 51 -8.20 -12.14 -7.05
CA ASP A 51 -8.79 -11.73 -8.33
C ASP A 51 -8.19 -12.54 -9.49
N ARG A 52 -6.87 -12.66 -9.54
CA ARG A 52 -6.16 -13.42 -10.58
C ARG A 52 -6.54 -14.91 -10.56
N LEU A 53 -6.69 -15.49 -9.36
CA LEU A 53 -7.12 -16.87 -9.21
C LEU A 53 -8.54 -17.08 -9.72
N ARG A 54 -9.48 -16.19 -9.35
CA ARG A 54 -10.89 -16.24 -9.82
C ARG A 54 -11.02 -16.11 -11.33
N ARG A 55 -10.16 -15.31 -11.95
CA ARG A 55 -10.15 -15.09 -13.42
C ARG A 55 -9.37 -16.14 -14.18
N ARG A 56 -8.74 -17.09 -13.48
CA ARG A 56 -7.80 -18.05 -14.06
C ARG A 56 -6.66 -17.38 -14.85
N ASP A 57 -6.26 -16.20 -14.40
CA ASP A 57 -5.20 -15.36 -14.97
C ASP A 57 -3.84 -15.58 -14.26
N LEU A 58 -3.62 -16.77 -13.74
CA LEU A 58 -2.37 -17.21 -13.16
C LEU A 58 -1.74 -18.28 -14.04
N ARG A 59 -0.52 -18.00 -14.53
CA ARG A 59 0.29 -19.03 -15.18
C ARG A 59 0.71 -20.04 -14.10
N MET A 60 0.91 -21.31 -14.49
CA MET A 60 1.31 -22.36 -13.55
C MET A 60 2.58 -21.99 -12.78
N VAL A 61 3.57 -21.38 -13.45
CA VAL A 61 4.82 -20.92 -12.81
C VAL A 61 4.55 -19.84 -11.75
N GLU A 62 3.68 -18.86 -12.06
CA GLU A 62 3.31 -17.80 -11.12
C GLU A 62 2.58 -18.37 -9.90
N PHE A 63 1.68 -19.34 -10.12
CA PHE A 63 0.98 -20.02 -9.02
C PHE A 63 1.97 -20.78 -8.12
N LEU A 64 2.91 -21.52 -8.69
CA LEU A 64 3.94 -22.20 -7.90
C LEU A 64 4.83 -21.23 -7.13
N THR A 65 5.17 -20.08 -7.73
CA THR A 65 5.94 -19.03 -7.07
C THR A 65 5.17 -18.47 -5.86
N ILE A 66 3.88 -18.19 -6.01
CA ILE A 66 3.03 -17.68 -4.92
C ILE A 66 2.92 -18.69 -3.79
N VAL A 67 2.75 -19.98 -4.12
CA VAL A 67 2.68 -21.06 -3.12
C VAL A 67 4.01 -21.21 -2.38
N ASP A 68 5.14 -21.20 -3.11
CA ASP A 68 6.48 -21.27 -2.51
C ASP A 68 6.72 -20.08 -1.56
N LEU A 69 6.38 -18.86 -1.99
CA LEU A 69 6.47 -17.66 -1.18
C LEU A 69 5.63 -17.74 0.10
N ALA A 70 4.39 -18.19 0.00
CA ALA A 70 3.49 -18.33 1.14
C ALA A 70 4.04 -19.35 2.16
N VAL A 71 4.58 -20.48 1.68
CA VAL A 71 5.21 -21.50 2.51
C VAL A 71 6.47 -20.96 3.19
N GLN A 72 7.35 -20.29 2.46
CA GLN A 72 8.60 -19.77 2.99
C GLN A 72 8.38 -18.64 4.01
N PHE A 73 7.40 -17.77 3.75
CA PHE A 73 6.98 -16.73 4.70
C PHE A 73 6.46 -17.35 5.99
N ARG A 74 5.59 -18.37 5.89
CA ARG A 74 5.04 -19.08 7.06
C ARG A 74 6.12 -19.80 7.88
N LEU A 75 7.20 -20.21 7.24
CA LEU A 75 8.35 -20.84 7.89
C LEU A 75 9.40 -19.86 8.41
N GLY A 76 9.19 -18.54 8.24
CA GLY A 76 10.13 -17.49 8.64
C GLY A 76 11.49 -17.55 7.91
N ARG A 77 11.54 -18.15 6.73
CA ARG A 77 12.79 -18.45 6.00
C ARG A 77 13.25 -17.38 5.04
N ARG A 78 12.43 -16.35 4.75
CA ARG A 78 12.78 -15.27 3.83
C ARG A 78 12.62 -13.90 4.45
N ALA A 79 13.53 -12.99 4.07
CA ALA A 79 13.42 -11.57 4.35
C ALA A 79 12.25 -10.95 3.56
N PHE A 80 11.68 -9.90 4.10
CA PHE A 80 10.56 -9.17 3.52
C PHE A 80 10.87 -8.62 2.11
N GLU A 81 12.10 -8.16 1.87
CA GLU A 81 12.60 -7.69 0.56
C GLU A 81 12.44 -8.73 -0.53
N THR A 82 12.74 -9.99 -0.22
CA THR A 82 12.60 -11.10 -1.18
C THR A 82 11.13 -11.35 -1.58
N LEU A 83 10.17 -11.03 -0.70
CA LEU A 83 8.73 -11.12 -1.03
C LEU A 83 8.34 -10.06 -2.06
N ILE A 84 8.86 -8.84 -1.91
CA ILE A 84 8.58 -7.73 -2.81
C ILE A 84 9.15 -8.04 -4.21
N GLU A 85 10.41 -8.42 -4.29
CA GLU A 85 11.07 -8.82 -5.54
C GLU A 85 10.33 -9.98 -6.24
N SER A 86 9.95 -10.98 -5.45
CA SER A 86 9.19 -12.12 -5.98
C SER A 86 7.80 -11.71 -6.49
N SER A 87 7.18 -10.69 -5.88
CA SER A 87 5.89 -10.14 -6.35
C SER A 87 6.04 -9.50 -7.73
N ALA A 88 7.15 -8.81 -8.01
CA ALA A 88 7.45 -8.24 -9.31
C ALA A 88 7.61 -9.33 -10.41
N LEU A 89 8.21 -10.47 -10.05
CA LEU A 89 8.35 -11.60 -10.96
C LEU A 89 7.00 -12.17 -11.40
N THR A 90 5.94 -12.07 -10.60
CA THR A 90 4.60 -12.58 -10.96
C THR A 90 3.94 -11.81 -12.10
N VAL A 91 4.43 -10.64 -12.44
CA VAL A 91 3.92 -9.80 -13.55
C VAL A 91 4.92 -9.64 -14.69
N LYS A 92 6.08 -10.31 -14.63
CA LYS A 92 7.11 -10.32 -15.67
C LYS A 92 6.53 -10.72 -17.02
N GLY A 93 6.89 -9.96 -18.06
CA GLY A 93 6.47 -10.22 -19.45
C GLY A 93 5.03 -9.76 -19.75
N ARG A 94 4.38 -9.04 -18.81
CA ARG A 94 3.10 -8.37 -19.07
C ARG A 94 3.34 -6.92 -19.49
N LEU A 95 2.40 -6.33 -20.21
CA LEU A 95 2.42 -4.89 -20.46
C LEU A 95 2.11 -4.13 -19.16
N ALA A 96 2.89 -3.09 -18.86
CA ALA A 96 2.72 -2.27 -17.67
C ALA A 96 1.29 -1.71 -17.55
N ARG A 97 0.71 -1.21 -18.66
CA ARG A 97 -0.67 -0.72 -18.72
C ARG A 97 -1.72 -1.77 -18.32
N GLU A 98 -1.52 -3.04 -18.68
CA GLU A 98 -2.45 -4.11 -18.32
C GLU A 98 -2.41 -4.41 -16.82
N VAL A 99 -1.22 -4.29 -16.21
CA VAL A 99 -1.03 -4.44 -14.77
C VAL A 99 -1.64 -3.26 -14.02
N ASP A 100 -1.53 -2.03 -14.53
CA ASP A 100 -2.18 -0.84 -13.97
C ASP A 100 -3.71 -0.95 -14.06
N GLU A 101 -4.25 -1.35 -15.23
CA GLU A 101 -5.69 -1.59 -15.41
C GLU A 101 -6.21 -2.70 -14.48
N MET A 102 -5.40 -3.75 -14.25
CA MET A 102 -5.69 -4.79 -13.27
C MET A 102 -5.77 -4.20 -11.86
N GLY A 103 -4.82 -3.35 -11.47
CA GLY A 103 -4.82 -2.67 -10.17
C GLY A 103 -6.08 -1.83 -9.96
N GLU A 104 -6.46 -1.02 -10.95
CA GLU A 104 -7.70 -0.21 -10.93
C GLU A 104 -8.96 -1.06 -10.77
N ARG A 105 -9.02 -2.16 -11.50
CA ARG A 105 -10.16 -3.08 -11.44
C ARG A 105 -10.27 -3.72 -10.05
N ILE A 106 -9.16 -4.23 -9.51
CA ILE A 106 -9.11 -4.87 -8.19
C ILE A 106 -9.47 -3.87 -7.11
N PHE A 107 -8.94 -2.66 -7.20
CA PHE A 107 -9.31 -1.59 -6.27
C PHE A 107 -10.83 -1.40 -6.22
N ARG A 108 -11.46 -1.18 -7.36
CA ARG A 108 -12.91 -0.94 -7.44
C ARG A 108 -13.76 -2.12 -6.97
N GLN A 109 -13.30 -3.34 -7.20
CA GLN A 109 -14.09 -4.55 -6.92
C GLN A 109 -13.87 -5.14 -5.52
N SER A 110 -12.73 -4.83 -4.89
CA SER A 110 -12.33 -5.58 -3.70
C SER A 110 -11.60 -4.76 -2.63
N VAL A 111 -11.04 -3.60 -2.95
CA VAL A 111 -10.21 -2.83 -2.00
C VAL A 111 -10.92 -1.58 -1.50
N ALA A 112 -11.71 -0.92 -2.34
CA ALA A 112 -12.36 0.34 -2.00
C ALA A 112 -13.23 0.24 -0.73
N ASP A 113 -13.97 -0.88 -0.58
CA ASP A 113 -14.83 -1.14 0.57
C ASP A 113 -14.05 -1.56 1.83
N LEU A 114 -12.76 -1.87 1.69
CA LEU A 114 -11.87 -2.22 2.79
C LEU A 114 -11.15 -1.00 3.38
N ILE A 115 -11.31 0.19 2.80
CA ILE A 115 -10.71 1.40 3.36
C ILE A 115 -11.43 1.76 4.65
N TYR A 116 -10.66 1.86 5.76
CA TYR A 116 -11.20 2.24 7.05
C TYR A 116 -11.82 3.64 7.00
N PRO A 117 -13.10 3.80 7.40
CA PRO A 117 -13.78 5.11 7.40
C PRO A 117 -13.05 6.16 8.22
N GLU A 118 -12.47 5.75 9.36
CA GLU A 118 -11.72 6.61 10.28
C GLU A 118 -10.44 7.14 9.62
N MET A 119 -9.74 6.28 8.89
CA MET A 119 -8.52 6.65 8.19
C MET A 119 -8.82 7.56 6.99
N ARG A 120 -9.92 7.33 6.29
CA ARG A 120 -10.42 8.26 5.26
C ARG A 120 -10.74 9.64 5.85
N ALA A 121 -11.36 9.69 7.02
CA ALA A 121 -11.65 10.93 7.72
C ALA A 121 -10.37 11.65 8.13
N LEU A 122 -9.37 10.91 8.62
CA LEU A 122 -8.07 11.44 9.04
C LEU A 122 -7.29 12.02 7.85
N VAL A 123 -7.21 11.30 6.73
CA VAL A 123 -6.59 11.81 5.49
C VAL A 123 -7.24 13.12 5.06
N ARG A 124 -8.58 13.20 5.07
CA ARG A 124 -9.31 14.42 4.73
C ARG A 124 -9.06 15.57 5.72
N ALA A 125 -8.90 15.27 7.01
CA ALA A 125 -8.57 16.29 8.01
C ALA A 125 -7.20 16.92 7.71
N HIS A 126 -6.18 16.13 7.45
CA HIS A 126 -4.87 16.61 7.04
C HIS A 126 -4.92 17.41 5.73
N GLN A 127 -5.69 16.95 4.75
CA GLN A 127 -5.86 17.68 3.48
C GLN A 127 -6.53 19.04 3.67
N ARG A 128 -7.57 19.13 4.53
CA ARG A 128 -8.24 20.42 4.83
C ARG A 128 -7.30 21.42 5.50
N ARG A 129 -6.35 20.94 6.32
CA ARG A 129 -5.33 21.75 7.00
C ARG A 129 -4.17 22.14 6.08
N GLY A 130 -4.17 21.71 4.82
CA GLY A 130 -3.10 21.99 3.86
C GLY A 130 -1.81 21.22 4.12
N HIS A 131 -1.86 20.13 4.88
CA HIS A 131 -0.69 19.30 5.20
C HIS A 131 -0.20 18.53 3.96
N THR A 132 1.10 18.23 3.92
CA THR A 132 1.69 17.31 2.95
C THR A 132 1.34 15.87 3.34
N VAL A 133 0.37 15.29 2.62
CA VAL A 133 -0.06 13.89 2.87
C VAL A 133 0.68 12.95 1.96
N VAL A 134 1.36 11.97 2.56
CA VAL A 134 2.17 10.94 1.89
C VAL A 134 1.58 9.57 2.16
N LEU A 135 1.42 8.76 1.11
CA LEU A 135 1.12 7.33 1.22
C LEU A 135 2.40 6.55 1.00
N SER A 136 2.99 6.00 2.05
CA SER A 136 4.23 5.22 2.01
C SER A 136 3.92 3.75 2.20
N SER A 137 4.31 2.91 1.25
CA SER A 137 4.03 1.47 1.30
C SER A 137 5.06 0.68 0.52
N SER A 138 5.42 -0.49 1.02
CA SER A 138 6.23 -1.46 0.30
C SER A 138 5.49 -2.21 -0.81
N ALA A 139 4.19 -1.97 -1.00
CA ALA A 139 3.41 -2.54 -2.09
C ALA A 139 3.83 -1.97 -3.46
N LEU A 140 3.44 -2.65 -4.53
CA LEU A 140 3.71 -2.23 -5.90
C LEU A 140 2.80 -1.07 -6.35
N THR A 141 3.28 -0.26 -7.29
CA THR A 141 2.57 0.92 -7.81
C THR A 141 1.13 0.61 -8.23
N ASN A 142 0.88 -0.50 -8.89
CA ASN A 142 -0.46 -0.90 -9.33
C ASN A 142 -1.44 -1.20 -8.18
N GLN A 143 -0.94 -1.40 -6.97
CA GLN A 143 -1.75 -1.57 -5.75
C GLN A 143 -1.96 -0.23 -5.03
N VAL A 144 -0.92 0.60 -4.97
CA VAL A 144 -0.89 1.87 -4.23
C VAL A 144 -1.59 3.01 -4.99
N ALA A 145 -1.32 3.15 -6.29
CA ALA A 145 -1.79 4.28 -7.08
C ALA A 145 -3.32 4.44 -7.13
N PRO A 146 -4.14 3.37 -7.25
CA PRO A 146 -5.60 3.49 -7.20
C PRO A 146 -6.11 4.02 -5.85
N VAL A 147 -5.51 3.57 -4.73
CA VAL A 147 -5.87 4.04 -3.39
C VAL A 147 -5.49 5.51 -3.21
N ALA A 148 -4.27 5.89 -3.61
CA ALA A 148 -3.80 7.27 -3.55
C ALA A 148 -4.73 8.21 -4.33
N ARG A 149 -5.11 7.85 -5.57
CA ARG A 149 -6.07 8.61 -6.39
C ARG A 149 -7.43 8.74 -5.73
N TYR A 150 -7.96 7.64 -5.21
CA TYR A 150 -9.27 7.64 -4.55
C TYR A 150 -9.31 8.53 -3.30
N LEU A 151 -8.23 8.53 -2.51
CA LEU A 151 -8.10 9.35 -1.31
C LEU A 151 -7.59 10.78 -1.60
N GLY A 152 -7.24 11.10 -2.85
CA GLY A 152 -6.68 12.41 -3.23
C GLY A 152 -5.28 12.66 -2.67
N ILE A 153 -4.50 11.60 -2.39
CA ILE A 153 -3.12 11.70 -1.92
C ILE A 153 -2.19 11.90 -3.10
N LYS A 154 -1.43 13.01 -3.09
CA LYS A 154 -0.57 13.44 -4.21
C LYS A 154 0.81 12.78 -4.22
N TYR A 155 1.27 12.29 -3.08
CA TYR A 155 2.64 11.78 -2.90
C TYR A 155 2.64 10.31 -2.49
N PRO A 156 2.40 9.38 -3.43
CA PRO A 156 2.62 7.96 -3.17
C PRO A 156 4.12 7.64 -3.25
N VAL A 157 4.65 6.99 -2.22
CA VAL A 157 6.00 6.42 -2.14
C VAL A 157 5.84 4.92 -2.06
N CYS A 158 6.23 4.21 -3.11
CA CYS A 158 6.00 2.77 -3.24
C CYS A 158 6.97 2.14 -4.22
N ASN A 159 7.03 0.82 -4.26
CA ASN A 159 7.89 0.09 -5.19
C ASN A 159 7.36 0.17 -6.62
N ARG A 160 8.22 0.58 -7.55
CA ARG A 160 7.91 0.73 -8.96
C ARG A 160 8.47 -0.43 -9.76
N LEU A 161 7.65 -0.95 -10.67
CA LEU A 161 8.06 -1.98 -11.61
C LEU A 161 8.84 -1.37 -12.77
N VAL A 162 9.93 -2.03 -13.16
CA VAL A 162 10.72 -1.63 -14.34
C VAL A 162 10.08 -2.21 -15.59
N ALA A 163 9.91 -1.38 -16.62
CA ALA A 163 9.47 -1.79 -17.95
C ALA A 163 10.55 -1.49 -18.99
N ASP A 164 10.61 -2.30 -20.03
CA ASP A 164 11.45 -2.06 -21.20
C ASP A 164 10.88 -0.96 -22.12
N GLU A 165 11.58 -0.68 -23.24
CA GLU A 165 11.18 0.32 -24.22
C GLU A 165 9.82 0.02 -24.88
N GLN A 166 9.37 -1.22 -24.89
CA GLN A 166 8.08 -1.67 -25.40
C GLN A 166 6.98 -1.61 -24.33
N GLY A 167 7.31 -1.24 -23.09
CA GLY A 167 6.40 -1.20 -21.95
C GLY A 167 6.13 -2.58 -21.35
N ILE A 168 6.98 -3.57 -21.61
CA ILE A 168 6.89 -4.91 -21.06
C ILE A 168 7.66 -4.95 -19.73
N LEU A 169 7.02 -5.43 -18.69
CA LEU A 169 7.62 -5.52 -17.34
C LEU A 169 8.76 -6.55 -17.31
N THR A 170 9.92 -6.11 -16.82
CA THR A 170 11.13 -6.94 -16.72
C THR A 170 11.10 -7.91 -15.54
N GLY A 171 10.23 -7.66 -14.56
CA GLY A 171 10.19 -8.36 -13.28
C GLY A 171 11.15 -7.79 -12.24
N GLU A 172 11.75 -6.65 -12.53
CA GLU A 172 12.61 -5.89 -11.62
C GLU A 172 11.86 -4.75 -10.97
N ILE A 173 12.42 -4.24 -9.88
CA ILE A 173 11.91 -3.09 -9.12
C ILE A 173 12.96 -1.99 -9.16
N GLU A 174 12.52 -0.73 -9.33
CA GLU A 174 13.39 0.42 -9.24
C GLU A 174 14.04 0.50 -7.86
N GLN A 175 15.34 0.78 -7.82
CA GLN A 175 16.08 1.00 -6.58
C GLN A 175 16.05 2.48 -6.18
N PRO A 176 16.02 2.80 -4.89
CA PRO A 176 15.94 1.90 -3.74
C PRO A 176 14.53 1.32 -3.54
N VAL A 177 14.45 0.13 -2.97
CA VAL A 177 13.19 -0.49 -2.56
C VAL A 177 12.64 0.24 -1.33
N VAL A 178 11.31 0.46 -1.28
CA VAL A 178 10.61 1.14 -0.17
C VAL A 178 10.18 0.14 0.91
#